data_aeb64b97c7e3ce9a0a04ad09f911cac0
#
_entry.id   aeb64b97c7e3ce9a0a04ad09f911cac0
#
_cell.length_a   1.000
_cell.length_b   1.000
_cell.length_c   1.000
_cell.angle_alpha   90.00
_cell.angle_beta   90.00
_cell.angle_gamma   90.00
#
_symmetry.space_group_name_H-M   'P 1'
#
loop_
_entity.id
_entity.type
_entity.pdbx_description
1 polymer ?
#
loop_
_entity_poly.entity_id
_entity_poly.type
_entity_poly.pdbx_seq_one_letter_code
_entity_poly.pdbx_strand_id
1 'polypeptide(L)'
;MKIATLNIDWFKKSNDLKQIIINEINKQNLDFLIVNENILNFNFDENYFEYHSKPIPTDDEFQHLNYGIYLKGEKPVRTSIFSKHQSIETIKTTDIYTSICHKFSVNDSIIVIYGTIIGTWGIQYQNEIARVEFENFKKDILNIKLENENIFIVGDFNTSFYENEKRQLSVINSRTKIHKFTEILKINRATENIENCIDHIFISNNLKSISTFETSIFLENNILKDDPHKGIILEINF
;
A
#
# COMPACT_ATOMS: atom_id res chain seq x y z
N MET A 1 14.15 -5.99 -9.83
CA MET A 1 12.90 -5.19 -9.79
C MET A 1 12.77 -4.55 -8.42
N LYS A 2 12.36 -3.27 -8.37
CA LYS A 2 12.18 -2.52 -7.12
C LYS A 2 10.71 -2.11 -6.95
N ILE A 3 10.09 -2.56 -5.88
CA ILE A 3 8.72 -2.17 -5.50
C ILE A 3 8.79 -1.39 -4.18
N ALA A 4 8.11 -0.25 -4.12
CA ALA A 4 8.06 0.56 -2.90
C ALA A 4 6.63 0.80 -2.41
N THR A 5 6.49 1.05 -1.13
CA THR A 5 5.27 1.56 -0.49
C THR A 5 5.54 2.78 0.34
N LEU A 6 4.57 3.69 0.39
CA LEU A 6 4.64 4.92 1.15
C LEU A 6 3.25 5.48 1.40
N ASN A 7 2.85 5.65 2.66
CA ASN A 7 1.75 6.54 3.01
C ASN A 7 2.29 7.95 3.20
N ILE A 8 1.82 8.90 2.41
CA ILE A 8 2.33 10.27 2.43
C ILE A 8 1.46 11.25 3.20
N ASP A 9 0.22 10.87 3.54
CA ASP A 9 -0.76 11.80 4.17
C ASP A 9 -0.65 13.22 3.60
N TRP A 10 -0.79 13.30 2.25
CA TRP A 10 -0.44 14.46 1.44
C TRP A 10 -1.02 15.78 1.95
N PHE A 11 -2.23 15.71 2.48
CA PHE A 11 -2.97 16.90 2.89
C PHE A 11 -2.38 17.57 4.14
N LYS A 12 -1.72 16.81 5.00
CA LYS A 12 -1.10 17.32 6.23
C LYS A 12 0.34 17.79 6.03
N LYS A 13 0.95 17.56 4.86
CA LYS A 13 2.34 17.93 4.60
C LYS A 13 2.48 19.37 4.12
N SER A 14 3.51 20.07 4.60
CA SER A 14 3.92 21.38 4.05
C SER A 14 4.49 21.22 2.63
N ASN A 15 4.51 22.28 1.85
CA ASN A 15 5.07 22.24 0.50
C ASN A 15 6.55 21.84 0.48
N ASP A 16 7.34 22.31 1.45
CA ASP A 16 8.75 21.94 1.58
C ASP A 16 8.91 20.43 1.82
N LEU A 17 8.07 19.87 2.71
CA LEU A 17 8.12 18.43 3.00
C LEU A 17 7.67 17.59 1.80
N LYS A 18 6.64 18.04 1.07
CA LYS A 18 6.20 17.44 -0.19
C LYS A 18 7.35 17.35 -1.20
N GLN A 19 8.11 18.43 -1.34
CA GLN A 19 9.26 18.46 -2.26
C GLN A 19 10.38 17.52 -1.80
N ILE A 20 10.64 17.43 -0.50
CA ILE A 20 11.61 16.48 0.07
C ILE A 20 11.19 15.04 -0.27
N ILE A 21 9.92 14.70 -0.03
CA ILE A 21 9.38 13.36 -0.33
C ILE A 21 9.55 13.03 -1.81
N ILE A 22 9.15 13.92 -2.70
CA ILE A 22 9.30 13.74 -4.16
C ILE A 22 10.77 13.51 -4.53
N ASN A 23 11.68 14.32 -4.00
CA ASN A 23 13.11 14.18 -4.27
C ASN A 23 13.67 12.84 -3.78
N GLU A 24 13.23 12.35 -2.62
CA GLU A 24 13.68 11.06 -2.10
C GLU A 24 13.12 9.89 -2.95
N ILE A 25 11.86 9.96 -3.38
CA ILE A 25 11.28 8.98 -4.31
C ILE A 25 12.10 8.92 -5.61
N ASN A 26 12.41 10.06 -6.22
CA ASN A 26 13.11 10.14 -7.50
C ASN A 26 14.53 9.56 -7.46
N LYS A 27 15.18 9.56 -6.30
CA LYS A 27 16.50 8.94 -6.12
C LYS A 27 16.47 7.42 -6.21
N GLN A 28 15.31 6.77 -5.98
CA GLN A 28 15.24 5.33 -5.80
C GLN A 28 15.19 4.52 -7.10
N ASN A 29 14.86 5.16 -8.24
CA ASN A 29 14.71 4.48 -9.52
C ASN A 29 13.80 3.24 -9.46
N LEU A 30 12.60 3.41 -8.92
CA LEU A 30 11.65 2.34 -8.66
C LEU A 30 11.03 1.81 -9.95
N ASP A 31 10.71 0.52 -10.01
CA ASP A 31 9.85 -0.04 -11.07
C ASP A 31 8.37 0.19 -10.74
N PHE A 32 8.03 0.08 -9.44
CA PHE A 32 6.69 0.32 -8.93
C PHE A 32 6.73 1.09 -7.62
N LEU A 33 5.82 2.05 -7.47
CA LEU A 33 5.59 2.76 -6.22
C LEU A 33 4.09 2.72 -5.89
N ILE A 34 3.75 2.25 -4.71
CA ILE A 34 2.40 2.30 -4.18
C ILE A 34 2.34 3.41 -3.15
N VAL A 35 1.46 4.38 -3.40
CA VAL A 35 1.27 5.55 -2.53
C VAL A 35 -0.11 5.53 -1.93
N ASN A 36 -0.18 5.64 -0.61
CA ASN A 36 -1.43 5.82 0.12
C ASN A 36 -1.62 7.28 0.53
N GLU A 37 -2.89 7.69 0.64
CA GLU A 37 -3.33 9.02 1.09
C GLU A 37 -2.74 10.18 0.28
N ASN A 38 -2.88 10.11 -1.03
CA ASN A 38 -2.44 11.13 -1.98
C ASN A 38 -3.61 11.86 -2.69
N ILE A 39 -3.30 12.57 -3.75
CA ILE A 39 -4.25 13.25 -4.65
C ILE A 39 -4.17 12.71 -6.07
N LEU A 40 -5.25 12.86 -6.83
CA LEU A 40 -5.33 12.37 -8.22
C LEU A 40 -4.21 12.92 -9.12
N ASN A 41 -3.75 14.14 -8.86
CA ASN A 41 -2.70 14.80 -9.63
C ASN A 41 -1.34 14.78 -8.91
N PHE A 42 -1.12 13.80 -8.03
CA PHE A 42 0.20 13.61 -7.44
C PHE A 42 1.15 13.12 -8.53
N ASN A 43 2.04 13.97 -8.97
CA ASN A 43 3.04 13.66 -9.98
C ASN A 43 4.44 13.89 -9.40
N PHE A 44 5.28 12.88 -9.49
CA PHE A 44 6.69 12.98 -9.10
C PHE A 44 7.65 12.73 -10.27
N ASP A 45 7.21 12.02 -11.31
CA ASP A 45 8.00 11.74 -12.51
C ASP A 45 7.06 11.37 -13.68
N GLU A 46 7.18 12.08 -14.82
CA GLU A 46 6.39 11.89 -16.05
C GLU A 46 6.62 10.54 -16.77
N ASN A 47 7.66 9.79 -16.37
CA ASN A 47 7.98 8.49 -16.96
C ASN A 47 7.19 7.34 -16.37
N TYR A 48 6.29 7.61 -15.40
CA TYR A 48 5.47 6.58 -14.79
C TYR A 48 4.04 6.60 -15.33
N PHE A 49 3.51 5.41 -15.60
CA PHE A 49 2.08 5.20 -15.75
C PHE A 49 1.41 5.29 -14.38
N GLU A 50 0.26 5.96 -14.32
CA GLU A 50 -0.47 6.22 -13.09
C GLU A 50 -1.79 5.46 -13.07
N TYR A 51 -2.06 4.77 -11.97
CA TYR A 51 -3.30 4.06 -11.72
C TYR A 51 -3.79 4.44 -10.33
N HIS A 52 -5.07 4.81 -10.21
CA HIS A 52 -5.62 5.33 -8.97
C HIS A 52 -6.87 4.57 -8.55
N SER A 53 -7.05 4.38 -7.25
CA SER A 53 -8.36 4.06 -6.69
C SER A 53 -9.34 5.18 -7.03
N LYS A 54 -10.63 4.91 -6.95
CA LYS A 54 -11.64 5.94 -7.23
C LYS A 54 -11.46 7.12 -6.24
N PRO A 55 -11.45 8.37 -6.72
CA PRO A 55 -11.41 9.52 -5.83
C PRO A 55 -12.56 9.50 -4.82
N ILE A 56 -12.26 9.87 -3.59
CA ILE A 56 -13.25 9.88 -2.52
C ILE A 56 -14.28 10.98 -2.83
N PRO A 57 -15.58 10.66 -2.82
CA PRO A 57 -16.61 11.67 -2.96
C PRO A 57 -16.60 12.66 -1.81
N THR A 58 -17.06 13.88 -2.08
CA THR A 58 -17.20 14.94 -1.08
C THR A 58 -18.52 14.88 -0.31
N ASP A 59 -19.33 13.87 -0.60
CA ASP A 59 -20.68 13.70 -0.02
C ASP A 59 -20.63 13.29 1.44
N ASP A 60 -21.70 13.60 2.17
CA ASP A 60 -21.83 13.32 3.61
C ASP A 60 -21.66 11.83 3.94
N GLU A 61 -22.02 10.94 3.01
CA GLU A 61 -21.86 9.49 3.14
C GLU A 61 -20.41 9.05 3.33
N PHE A 62 -19.45 9.85 2.84
CA PHE A 62 -18.02 9.58 2.91
C PHE A 62 -17.29 10.44 3.95
N GLN A 63 -18.01 11.17 4.81
CA GLN A 63 -17.41 12.00 5.86
C GLN A 63 -16.47 11.24 6.80
N HIS A 64 -16.68 9.95 6.98
CA HIS A 64 -15.81 9.09 7.77
C HIS A 64 -14.42 8.89 7.14
N LEU A 65 -14.28 9.08 5.83
CA LEU A 65 -12.99 9.11 5.13
C LEU A 65 -12.38 10.52 5.10
N ASN A 66 -12.87 11.39 5.94
CA ASN A 66 -12.90 12.84 5.93
C ASN A 66 -11.55 13.53 5.69
N TYR A 67 -11.32 13.86 4.46
CA TYR A 67 -10.35 14.89 4.08
C TYR A 67 -11.01 16.26 3.84
N GLY A 68 -12.29 16.44 4.23
CA GLY A 68 -13.13 17.61 3.86
C GLY A 68 -12.54 18.96 4.21
N ILE A 69 -11.81 19.07 5.32
CA ILE A 69 -11.09 20.31 5.70
C ILE A 69 -9.87 20.59 4.81
N TYR A 70 -9.37 19.59 4.10
CA TYR A 70 -8.16 19.69 3.29
C TYR A 70 -8.45 19.78 1.78
N LEU A 71 -9.70 19.62 1.38
CA LEU A 71 -10.14 19.58 -0.03
C LEU A 71 -10.21 20.95 -0.69
N LYS A 72 -9.13 21.67 -0.76
CA LYS A 72 -9.04 22.94 -1.52
C LYS A 72 -9.11 22.73 -3.04
N GLY A 73 -10.13 22.02 -3.53
CA GLY A 73 -10.31 21.69 -4.95
C GLY A 73 -9.51 20.49 -5.45
N GLU A 74 -8.73 19.84 -4.60
CA GLU A 74 -8.00 18.61 -4.92
C GLU A 74 -8.92 17.38 -4.76
N LYS A 75 -8.64 16.33 -5.52
CA LYS A 75 -9.38 15.07 -5.46
C LYS A 75 -8.55 14.02 -4.71
N PRO A 76 -8.89 13.72 -3.44
CA PRO A 76 -8.17 12.71 -2.67
C PRO A 76 -8.37 11.32 -3.25
N VAL A 77 -7.30 10.56 -3.31
CA VAL A 77 -7.29 9.14 -3.61
C VAL A 77 -6.58 8.39 -2.48
N ARG A 78 -7.13 7.23 -2.12
CA ARG A 78 -6.59 6.48 -0.99
C ARG A 78 -5.39 5.64 -1.37
N THR A 79 -5.36 5.14 -2.61
CA THR A 79 -4.28 4.28 -3.09
C THR A 79 -4.00 4.56 -4.56
N SER A 80 -2.73 4.67 -4.89
CA SER A 80 -2.25 4.78 -6.27
C SER A 80 -1.10 3.84 -6.52
N ILE A 81 -1.00 3.33 -7.76
CA ILE A 81 0.14 2.60 -8.28
C ILE A 81 0.79 3.44 -9.36
N PHE A 82 2.06 3.76 -9.19
CA PHE A 82 2.92 4.36 -10.19
C PHE A 82 3.86 3.28 -10.72
N SER A 83 3.96 3.13 -12.04
CA SER A 83 4.68 2.03 -12.66
C SER A 83 5.46 2.47 -13.89
N LYS A 84 6.70 2.01 -14.06
CA LYS A 84 7.43 2.12 -15.34
C LYS A 84 6.86 1.19 -16.42
N HIS A 85 6.06 0.22 -16.04
CA HIS A 85 5.46 -0.75 -16.94
C HIS A 85 3.98 -0.42 -17.15
N GLN A 86 3.52 -0.50 -18.40
CA GLN A 86 2.11 -0.36 -18.69
C GLN A 86 1.33 -1.57 -18.16
N SER A 87 0.18 -1.31 -17.53
CA SER A 87 -0.73 -2.38 -17.12
C SER A 87 -1.30 -3.10 -18.32
N ILE A 88 -1.32 -4.43 -18.27
CA ILE A 88 -1.94 -5.28 -19.29
C ILE A 88 -3.40 -5.62 -18.97
N GLU A 89 -3.79 -5.50 -17.68
CA GLU A 89 -5.14 -5.78 -17.23
C GLU A 89 -5.43 -5.05 -15.91
N THR A 90 -6.63 -4.50 -15.77
CA THR A 90 -7.18 -4.02 -14.50
C THR A 90 -8.05 -5.09 -13.88
N ILE A 91 -7.69 -5.55 -12.68
CA ILE A 91 -8.48 -6.50 -11.91
C ILE A 91 -9.43 -5.73 -11.00
N LYS A 92 -10.73 -6.02 -11.08
CA LYS A 92 -11.73 -5.33 -10.28
C LYS A 92 -11.57 -5.65 -8.79
N THR A 93 -11.50 -4.61 -7.96
CA THR A 93 -11.52 -4.72 -6.49
C THR A 93 -12.93 -4.55 -5.93
N THR A 94 -13.18 -5.11 -4.76
CA THR A 94 -14.47 -4.99 -4.05
C THR A 94 -14.64 -3.58 -3.50
N ASP A 95 -13.60 -3.03 -2.89
CA ASP A 95 -13.56 -1.63 -2.45
C ASP A 95 -12.74 -0.79 -3.43
N ILE A 96 -13.45 -0.06 -4.27
CA ILE A 96 -12.84 0.76 -5.33
C ILE A 96 -12.24 2.07 -4.82
N TYR A 97 -12.47 2.44 -3.56
CA TYR A 97 -11.95 3.66 -2.95
C TYR A 97 -10.65 3.44 -2.20
N THR A 98 -10.47 2.26 -1.59
CA THR A 98 -9.28 1.96 -0.78
C THR A 98 -8.28 1.07 -1.48
N SER A 99 -8.72 0.34 -2.52
CA SER A 99 -7.91 -0.68 -3.17
C SER A 99 -7.90 -0.55 -4.69
N ILE A 100 -6.76 -0.95 -5.28
CA ILE A 100 -6.57 -0.99 -6.73
C ILE A 100 -5.71 -2.21 -7.09
N CYS A 101 -6.02 -2.86 -8.21
CA CYS A 101 -5.31 -4.05 -8.64
C CYS A 101 -5.04 -4.05 -10.14
N HIS A 102 -3.78 -4.27 -10.50
CA HIS A 102 -3.35 -4.32 -11.88
C HIS A 102 -2.40 -5.48 -12.13
N LYS A 103 -2.45 -6.00 -13.35
CA LYS A 103 -1.55 -7.02 -13.88
C LYS A 103 -0.51 -6.37 -14.81
N PHE A 104 0.73 -6.79 -14.68
CA PHE A 104 1.86 -6.27 -15.46
C PHE A 104 2.67 -7.42 -16.06
N SER A 105 3.33 -7.13 -17.19
CA SER A 105 4.38 -8.00 -17.74
C SER A 105 5.75 -7.36 -17.45
N VAL A 106 6.59 -8.09 -16.73
CA VAL A 106 7.94 -7.63 -16.33
C VAL A 106 8.92 -8.78 -16.56
N ASN A 107 9.94 -8.59 -17.40
CA ASN A 107 10.96 -9.59 -17.73
C ASN A 107 10.34 -10.96 -18.06
N ASP A 108 9.37 -10.99 -18.97
CA ASP A 108 8.61 -12.18 -19.40
C ASP A 108 7.78 -12.87 -18.31
N SER A 109 7.71 -12.30 -17.13
CA SER A 109 6.87 -12.77 -16.03
C SER A 109 5.61 -11.93 -15.89
N ILE A 110 4.48 -12.59 -15.65
CA ILE A 110 3.24 -11.90 -15.30
C ILE A 110 3.18 -11.75 -13.78
N ILE A 111 3.01 -10.52 -13.32
CA ILE A 111 2.85 -10.18 -11.91
C ILE A 111 1.56 -9.41 -11.68
N VAL A 112 0.98 -9.58 -10.51
CA VAL A 112 -0.17 -8.80 -10.03
C VAL A 112 0.27 -7.93 -8.87
N ILE A 113 -0.07 -6.65 -8.93
CA ILE A 113 0.12 -5.70 -7.82
C ILE A 113 -1.25 -5.28 -7.32
N TYR A 114 -1.53 -5.61 -6.06
CA TYR A 114 -2.69 -5.16 -5.32
C TYR A 114 -2.24 -4.10 -4.31
N GLY A 115 -2.60 -2.86 -4.58
CA GLY A 115 -2.37 -1.73 -3.68
C GLY A 115 -3.58 -1.51 -2.79
N THR A 116 -3.38 -1.22 -1.49
CA THR A 116 -4.50 -1.04 -0.55
C THR A 116 -4.14 -0.17 0.64
N ILE A 117 -5.17 0.35 1.29
CA ILE A 117 -5.15 0.84 2.67
C ILE A 117 -6.31 0.19 3.41
N ILE A 118 -6.05 -0.45 4.55
CA ILE A 118 -7.07 -1.11 5.37
C ILE A 118 -6.88 -0.80 6.85
N GLY A 119 -7.93 -0.99 7.63
CA GLY A 119 -7.90 -0.72 9.07
C GLY A 119 -8.09 0.76 9.42
N THR A 120 -8.55 1.56 8.48
CA THR A 120 -8.82 2.98 8.65
C THR A 120 -9.82 3.18 9.80
N TRP A 121 -9.56 4.17 10.68
CA TRP A 121 -10.43 4.53 11.80
C TRP A 121 -10.66 3.46 12.86
N GLY A 122 -10.02 2.32 12.76
CA GLY A 122 -10.28 1.24 13.68
C GLY A 122 -9.05 0.66 14.35
N ILE A 123 -8.76 1.07 15.57
CA ILE A 123 -7.88 0.29 16.43
C ILE A 123 -8.41 -1.15 16.43
N GLN A 124 -7.55 -2.10 15.95
CA GLN A 124 -7.85 -3.53 15.95
C GLN A 124 -8.95 -3.99 14.99
N TYR A 125 -9.26 -3.22 13.95
CA TYR A 125 -10.40 -3.49 13.05
C TYR A 125 -11.71 -3.71 13.83
N GLN A 126 -11.92 -2.92 14.89
CA GLN A 126 -13.09 -3.08 15.75
C GLN A 126 -14.29 -2.28 15.27
N ASN A 127 -14.07 -1.14 14.61
CA ASN A 127 -15.19 -0.42 14.04
C ASN A 127 -15.71 -1.11 12.78
N GLU A 128 -16.91 -0.76 12.37
CA GLU A 128 -17.57 -1.38 11.23
C GLU A 128 -16.83 -1.13 9.93
N ILE A 129 -16.33 0.08 9.72
CA ILE A 129 -15.59 0.47 8.50
C ILE A 129 -14.35 -0.39 8.34
N ALA A 130 -13.49 -0.44 9.35
CA ALA A 130 -12.28 -1.23 9.31
C ALA A 130 -12.55 -2.74 9.15
N ARG A 131 -13.70 -3.24 9.68
CA ARG A 131 -14.13 -4.62 9.44
C ARG A 131 -14.53 -4.85 7.99
N VAL A 132 -15.29 -3.93 7.40
CA VAL A 132 -15.71 -4.01 6.00
C VAL A 132 -14.49 -3.93 5.08
N GLU A 133 -13.56 -3.01 5.30
CA GLU A 133 -12.30 -2.92 4.56
C GLU A 133 -11.53 -4.25 4.60
N PHE A 134 -11.39 -4.86 5.78
CA PHE A 134 -10.71 -6.14 5.92
C PHE A 134 -11.44 -7.31 5.22
N GLU A 135 -12.78 -7.37 5.29
CA GLU A 135 -13.56 -8.39 4.57
C GLU A 135 -13.45 -8.21 3.05
N ASN A 136 -13.49 -6.97 2.55
CA ASN A 136 -13.30 -6.66 1.14
C ASN A 136 -11.89 -7.07 0.69
N PHE A 137 -10.87 -6.72 1.45
CA PHE A 137 -9.49 -7.16 1.22
C PHE A 137 -9.37 -8.69 1.10
N LYS A 138 -9.95 -9.43 2.05
CA LYS A 138 -9.91 -10.91 2.01
C LYS A 138 -10.56 -11.45 0.75
N LYS A 139 -11.73 -10.92 0.38
CA LYS A 139 -12.46 -11.33 -0.81
C LYS A 139 -11.64 -11.09 -2.07
N ASP A 140 -11.02 -9.93 -2.18
CA ASP A 140 -10.20 -9.58 -3.33
C ASP A 140 -8.98 -10.51 -3.45
N ILE A 141 -8.23 -10.71 -2.37
CA ILE A 141 -7.04 -11.57 -2.38
C ILE A 141 -7.39 -13.03 -2.70
N LEU A 142 -8.51 -13.54 -2.18
CA LEU A 142 -8.98 -14.89 -2.54
C LEU A 142 -9.26 -15.00 -4.04
N ASN A 143 -9.99 -14.04 -4.61
CA ASN A 143 -10.32 -14.04 -6.04
C ASN A 143 -9.06 -13.90 -6.92
N ILE A 144 -8.17 -12.97 -6.58
CA ILE A 144 -6.93 -12.74 -7.32
C ILE A 144 -6.07 -14.01 -7.33
N LYS A 145 -5.97 -14.69 -6.18
CA LYS A 145 -5.14 -15.87 -6.01
C LYS A 145 -5.64 -17.10 -6.76
N LEU A 146 -6.92 -17.18 -7.09
CA LEU A 146 -7.47 -18.27 -7.90
C LEU A 146 -6.88 -18.31 -9.31
N GLU A 147 -6.52 -17.17 -9.86
CA GLU A 147 -6.09 -17.03 -11.26
C GLU A 147 -4.64 -16.57 -11.41
N ASN A 148 -3.97 -16.21 -10.31
CA ASN A 148 -2.64 -15.62 -10.37
C ASN A 148 -1.71 -16.22 -9.31
N GLU A 149 -0.46 -16.49 -9.70
CA GLU A 149 0.56 -17.07 -8.84
C GLU A 149 1.52 -16.03 -8.26
N ASN A 150 1.86 -15.01 -9.04
CA ASN A 150 2.84 -13.99 -8.69
C ASN A 150 2.13 -12.71 -8.23
N ILE A 151 1.93 -12.58 -6.92
CA ILE A 151 1.13 -11.50 -6.33
C ILE A 151 1.97 -10.72 -5.34
N PHE A 152 1.95 -9.39 -5.50
CA PHE A 152 2.38 -8.42 -4.50
C PHE A 152 1.16 -7.75 -3.88
N ILE A 153 1.11 -7.70 -2.55
CA ILE A 153 0.10 -6.97 -1.79
C ILE A 153 0.84 -5.88 -1.04
N VAL A 154 0.49 -4.63 -1.30
CA VAL A 154 1.33 -3.49 -0.92
C VAL A 154 0.47 -2.35 -0.39
N GLY A 155 0.90 -1.72 0.71
CA GLY A 155 0.23 -0.52 1.22
C GLY A 155 0.21 -0.41 2.74
N ASP A 156 -0.74 0.39 3.24
CA ASP A 156 -0.93 0.67 4.65
C ASP A 156 -1.91 -0.32 5.29
N PHE A 157 -1.43 -1.06 6.28
CA PHE A 157 -2.22 -2.07 7.01
C PHE A 157 -2.65 -1.60 8.39
N ASN A 158 -2.33 -0.37 8.77
CA ASN A 158 -2.64 0.21 10.07
C ASN A 158 -2.29 -0.69 11.27
N THR A 159 -1.29 -1.56 11.11
CA THR A 159 -0.75 -2.43 12.16
C THR A 159 0.66 -2.87 11.82
N SER A 160 1.55 -2.86 12.81
CA SER A 160 2.91 -3.40 12.66
C SER A 160 2.92 -4.92 12.81
N PHE A 161 3.78 -5.60 12.06
CA PHE A 161 4.05 -7.03 12.17
C PHE A 161 5.37 -7.33 12.91
N TYR A 162 6.14 -6.31 13.26
CA TYR A 162 7.37 -6.48 14.05
C TYR A 162 7.08 -7.16 15.38
N GLU A 163 7.85 -8.17 15.74
CA GLU A 163 7.54 -9.04 16.88
C GLU A 163 7.52 -8.28 18.22
N ASN A 164 8.50 -7.40 18.38
CA ASN A 164 8.69 -6.62 19.61
C ASN A 164 8.11 -5.20 19.56
N GLU A 165 7.13 -4.97 18.65
CA GLU A 165 6.54 -3.65 18.45
C GLU A 165 5.79 -3.14 19.66
N LYS A 166 5.80 -1.81 19.84
CA LYS A 166 5.00 -1.14 20.87
C LYS A 166 3.53 -1.49 20.73
N ARG A 167 2.85 -1.72 21.83
CA ARG A 167 1.43 -2.13 21.87
C ARG A 167 0.50 -1.22 21.04
N GLN A 168 0.83 0.05 20.91
CA GLN A 168 0.05 1.02 20.15
C GLN A 168 0.05 0.73 18.64
N LEU A 169 1.15 0.22 18.12
CA LEU A 169 1.32 -0.12 16.70
C LEU A 169 1.03 -1.60 16.42
N SER A 170 1.37 -2.47 17.36
CA SER A 170 1.03 -3.90 17.28
C SER A 170 -0.41 -4.10 17.73
N VAL A 171 -1.34 -3.76 16.87
CA VAL A 171 -2.77 -3.95 17.12
C VAL A 171 -3.09 -5.44 17.06
N ILE A 172 -3.01 -6.11 18.20
CA ILE A 172 -3.00 -7.58 18.33
C ILE A 172 -4.07 -8.28 17.50
N ASN A 173 -5.31 -7.78 17.53
CA ASN A 173 -6.41 -8.43 16.80
C ASN A 173 -6.27 -8.26 15.29
N SER A 174 -5.84 -7.10 14.80
CA SER A 174 -5.60 -6.85 13.38
C SER A 174 -4.42 -7.68 12.89
N ARG A 175 -3.30 -7.63 13.61
CA ARG A 175 -2.11 -8.45 13.35
C ARG A 175 -2.47 -9.94 13.26
N THR A 176 -3.20 -10.47 14.25
CA THR A 176 -3.60 -11.89 14.29
C THR A 176 -4.51 -12.26 13.13
N LYS A 177 -5.46 -11.40 12.77
CA LYS A 177 -6.37 -11.65 11.63
C LYS A 177 -5.62 -11.70 10.30
N ILE A 178 -4.74 -10.72 10.04
CA ILE A 178 -3.94 -10.68 8.82
C ILE A 178 -2.96 -11.85 8.80
N HIS A 179 -2.28 -12.13 9.91
CA HIS A 179 -1.34 -13.25 10.03
C HIS A 179 -2.00 -14.57 9.66
N LYS A 180 -3.11 -14.94 10.30
CA LYS A 180 -3.86 -16.16 9.98
C LYS A 180 -4.31 -16.22 8.53
N PHE A 181 -4.79 -15.12 7.99
CA PHE A 181 -5.23 -15.07 6.60
C PHE A 181 -4.08 -15.28 5.62
N THR A 182 -2.96 -14.59 5.81
CA THR A 182 -1.79 -14.72 4.93
C THR A 182 -1.13 -16.10 5.04
N GLU A 183 -1.13 -16.73 6.23
CA GLU A 183 -0.63 -18.11 6.40
C GLU A 183 -1.47 -19.12 5.62
N ILE A 184 -2.80 -19.06 5.75
CA ILE A 184 -3.72 -19.95 5.02
C ILE A 184 -3.47 -19.84 3.51
N LEU A 185 -3.23 -18.64 3.00
CA LEU A 185 -3.01 -18.39 1.59
C LEU A 185 -1.55 -18.58 1.15
N LYS A 186 -0.64 -18.91 2.06
CA LYS A 186 0.80 -19.00 1.77
C LYS A 186 1.34 -17.71 1.15
N ILE A 187 1.02 -16.59 1.78
CA ILE A 187 1.51 -15.24 1.45
C ILE A 187 2.54 -14.85 2.51
N ASN A 188 3.71 -14.42 2.07
CA ASN A 188 4.82 -14.04 2.94
C ASN A 188 4.82 -12.54 3.19
N ARG A 189 5.02 -12.12 4.42
CA ARG A 189 5.18 -10.73 4.83
C ARG A 189 6.65 -10.33 4.70
N ALA A 190 7.03 -9.77 3.56
CA ALA A 190 8.43 -9.43 3.28
C ALA A 190 8.99 -8.36 4.22
N THR A 191 8.13 -7.52 4.77
CA THR A 191 8.49 -6.36 5.62
C THR A 191 8.16 -6.56 7.10
N GLU A 192 7.89 -7.78 7.56
CA GLU A 192 7.46 -8.06 8.94
C GLU A 192 8.51 -7.69 10.01
N ASN A 193 9.78 -7.63 9.64
CA ASN A 193 10.89 -7.30 10.54
C ASN A 193 11.21 -5.81 10.64
N ILE A 194 10.42 -4.95 9.98
CA ILE A 194 10.62 -3.50 10.04
C ILE A 194 9.90 -2.96 11.28
N GLU A 195 10.70 -2.43 12.20
CA GLU A 195 10.21 -1.80 13.44
C GLU A 195 9.53 -0.46 13.15
N ASN A 196 8.55 -0.11 13.97
CA ASN A 196 7.84 1.18 13.94
C ASN A 196 7.30 1.50 12.54
N CYS A 197 6.56 0.54 11.97
CA CYS A 197 6.01 0.66 10.63
C CYS A 197 4.68 -0.08 10.48
N ILE A 198 3.74 0.55 9.78
CA ILE A 198 2.43 -0.02 9.43
C ILE A 198 2.22 -0.15 7.93
N ASP A 199 3.18 0.31 7.12
CA ASP A 199 3.24 0.13 5.68
C ASP A 199 3.96 -1.18 5.35
N HIS A 200 3.34 -2.03 4.54
CA HIS A 200 3.88 -3.37 4.31
C HIS A 200 3.84 -3.83 2.86
N ILE A 201 4.76 -4.75 2.55
CA ILE A 201 4.81 -5.48 1.29
C ILE A 201 4.73 -6.98 1.60
N PHE A 202 3.75 -7.64 1.00
CA PHE A 202 3.60 -9.09 1.05
C PHE A 202 3.81 -9.68 -0.33
N ILE A 203 4.36 -10.87 -0.40
CA ILE A 203 4.62 -11.61 -1.63
C ILE A 203 4.01 -13.00 -1.59
N SER A 204 3.49 -13.48 -2.72
CA SER A 204 3.04 -14.86 -2.83
C SER A 204 4.19 -15.84 -2.64
N ASN A 205 3.86 -17.06 -2.20
CA ASN A 205 4.87 -18.10 -1.97
C ASN A 205 5.60 -18.51 -3.26
N ASN A 206 4.94 -18.42 -4.41
CA ASN A 206 5.58 -18.67 -5.69
C ASN A 206 6.74 -17.71 -5.93
N LEU A 207 6.51 -16.40 -5.79
CA LEU A 207 7.58 -15.39 -5.89
C LEU A 207 8.72 -15.66 -4.92
N LYS A 208 8.41 -15.99 -3.66
CA LYS A 208 9.43 -16.33 -2.66
C LYS A 208 10.29 -17.52 -3.06
N SER A 209 9.71 -18.51 -3.75
CA SER A 209 10.41 -19.74 -4.11
C SER A 209 11.35 -19.58 -5.31
N ILE A 210 11.09 -18.60 -6.18
CA ILE A 210 11.82 -18.38 -7.45
C ILE A 210 12.74 -17.17 -7.42
N SER A 211 12.77 -16.40 -6.32
CA SER A 211 13.52 -15.16 -6.23
C SER A 211 14.21 -14.99 -4.89
N THR A 212 15.22 -14.12 -4.88
CA THR A 212 15.77 -13.55 -3.66
C THR A 212 15.23 -12.13 -3.48
N PHE A 213 15.04 -11.70 -2.24
CA PHE A 213 14.57 -10.35 -1.96
C PHE A 213 15.26 -9.73 -0.76
N GLU A 214 15.40 -8.43 -0.80
CA GLU A 214 15.92 -7.58 0.27
C GLU A 214 15.00 -6.39 0.51
N THR A 215 14.85 -6.00 1.77
CA THR A 215 14.07 -4.82 2.16
C THR A 215 14.96 -3.73 2.67
N SER A 216 14.65 -2.49 2.28
CA SER A 216 15.34 -1.29 2.76
C SER A 216 14.35 -0.17 3.03
N ILE A 217 14.75 0.80 3.86
CA ILE A 217 13.97 1.99 4.15
C ILE A 217 14.62 3.15 3.40
N PHE A 218 13.86 3.85 2.57
CA PHE A 218 14.35 5.02 1.83
C PHE A 218 13.83 6.34 2.41
N LEU A 219 12.77 6.26 3.22
CA LEU A 219 12.18 7.42 3.87
C LEU A 219 11.77 7.07 5.30
N GLU A 220 12.38 7.73 6.26
CA GLU A 220 12.15 7.49 7.69
C GLU A 220 11.00 8.31 8.25
N ASN A 221 10.39 7.84 9.34
CA ASN A 221 9.30 8.52 10.04
C ASN A 221 9.62 9.98 10.40
N ASN A 222 10.84 10.27 10.81
CA ASN A 222 11.28 11.61 11.21
C ASN A 222 11.26 12.61 10.03
N ILE A 223 11.53 12.14 8.81
CA ILE A 223 11.45 12.93 7.58
C ILE A 223 9.99 13.14 7.20
N LEU A 224 9.20 12.06 7.21
CA LEU A 224 7.77 12.11 6.93
C LEU A 224 7.01 12.98 7.94
N LYS A 225 7.56 13.16 9.15
CA LYS A 225 6.87 13.78 10.30
C LYS A 225 5.53 13.12 10.58
N ASP A 226 5.49 11.82 10.39
CA ASP A 226 4.29 11.00 10.54
C ASP A 226 4.71 9.61 11.02
N ASP A 227 4.59 9.41 12.31
CA ASP A 227 4.90 8.14 12.95
C ASP A 227 3.59 7.34 13.04
N PRO A 228 3.45 6.14 12.46
CA PRO A 228 4.55 5.20 12.17
C PRO A 228 4.80 4.91 10.68
N HIS A 229 4.54 5.81 9.77
CA HIS A 229 4.75 5.57 8.34
C HIS A 229 6.23 5.62 7.93
N LYS A 230 6.61 4.76 6.98
CA LYS A 230 7.95 4.71 6.36
C LYS A 230 7.85 4.47 4.87
N GLY A 231 8.81 5.04 4.12
CA GLY A 231 9.04 4.64 2.73
C GLY A 231 9.89 3.38 2.68
N ILE A 232 9.35 2.27 2.18
CA ILE A 232 9.98 0.96 2.15
C ILE A 232 10.16 0.50 0.72
N ILE A 233 11.32 -0.08 0.41
CA ILE A 233 11.61 -0.73 -0.87
C ILE A 233 11.80 -2.22 -0.62
N LEU A 234 11.23 -3.02 -1.51
CA LEU A 234 11.54 -4.42 -1.72
C LEU A 234 12.28 -4.56 -3.05
N GLU A 235 13.55 -4.94 -3.00
CA GLU A 235 14.29 -5.38 -4.18
C GLU A 235 14.10 -6.87 -4.37
N ILE A 236 13.75 -7.27 -5.60
CA ILE A 236 13.52 -8.67 -5.94
C ILE A 236 14.32 -9.04 -7.20
N ASN A 237 15.04 -10.14 -7.13
CA ASN A 237 15.83 -10.69 -8.24
C ASN A 237 15.25 -12.05 -8.63
N PHE A 238 14.75 -12.12 -9.87
CA PHE A 238 14.21 -13.33 -10.50
C PHE A 238 15.31 -14.11 -11.21
#